data_c0bf7f9eb146251156b686923f9b3e77
#
_entry.id   c0bf7f9eb146251156b686923f9b3e77
#
_cell.length_a   1.000
_cell.length_b   1.000
_cell.length_c   1.000
_cell.angle_alpha   90.00
_cell.angle_beta   90.00
_cell.angle_gamma   90.00
#
_symmetry.space_group_name_H-M   'P 1'
#
loop_
_entity.id
_entity.type
_entity.pdbx_description
1 polymer ?
#
loop_
_entity_poly.entity_id
_entity_poly.type
_entity_poly.pdbx_seq_one_letter_code
_entity_poly.pdbx_strand_id
1 'polypeptide(L)'
;MSRGEPVTRVRAWYTSGMRSDLPICRTCGVQYGAERPDCPICVDERQYVGWDGQQWTTLAELRAAGHRGRIEEEGPGVVGVGASPPTAIGQRALLVRTPAGNVLYDMISYIDDELVAGVRELGGISAIAISHPHFYGSMIEFAHAFDAPVYIHAKDREWVARPDDAVVFWEGETREILDGLTLINAGVHFDGGQVLHRAGGQDGAGALLTGDIFTVVPDRRWMSFMYSYPNLIPERPNTIRRAVAMMQPYDFSRVYGGWWGRNVATDGAAALRRSADRYLSFALDDG
;
A
#
# COMPACT_ATOMS: atom_id res chain seq x y z
N MET A 1 31.06 4.71 -27.67
CA MET A 1 30.48 3.36 -27.55
C MET A 1 30.99 2.76 -26.26
N SER A 2 30.27 2.97 -25.16
CA SER A 2 30.56 2.39 -23.86
C SER A 2 29.44 1.40 -23.58
N ARG A 3 29.76 0.11 -23.55
CA ARG A 3 28.81 -0.95 -23.21
C ARG A 3 28.68 -0.97 -21.68
N GLY A 4 27.49 -0.65 -21.19
CA GLY A 4 27.15 -0.85 -19.78
C GLY A 4 27.22 -2.33 -19.40
N GLU A 5 27.98 -2.64 -18.38
CA GLU A 5 28.05 -3.97 -17.78
C GLU A 5 26.72 -4.33 -17.10
N PRO A 6 26.24 -5.57 -17.18
CA PRO A 6 25.07 -6.02 -16.44
C PRO A 6 25.44 -6.14 -14.96
N VAL A 7 24.72 -5.41 -14.11
CA VAL A 7 24.82 -5.52 -12.64
C VAL A 7 24.13 -6.82 -12.20
N THR A 8 24.81 -7.94 -12.34
CA THR A 8 24.46 -9.19 -11.69
C THR A 8 25.12 -9.23 -10.32
N ARG A 9 24.51 -8.61 -9.31
CA ARG A 9 24.75 -8.97 -7.91
C ARG A 9 23.56 -9.78 -7.40
N VAL A 10 23.65 -11.08 -7.55
CA VAL A 10 22.87 -12.01 -6.73
C VAL A 10 23.38 -11.87 -5.30
N ARG A 11 22.66 -11.11 -4.48
CA ARG A 11 22.91 -11.02 -3.03
C ARG A 11 22.23 -12.22 -2.36
N ALA A 12 23.04 -13.08 -1.75
CA ALA A 12 22.55 -14.15 -0.89
C ALA A 12 21.99 -13.54 0.40
N TRP A 13 20.66 -13.35 0.48
CA TRP A 13 19.95 -12.82 1.65
C TRP A 13 19.24 -13.91 2.48
N TYR A 14 19.41 -15.17 2.16
CA TYR A 14 18.69 -16.26 2.80
C TYR A 14 19.54 -16.99 3.85
N THR A 15 19.60 -16.46 5.09
CA THR A 15 19.95 -17.26 6.28
C THR A 15 19.23 -16.85 7.57
N SER A 16 18.32 -15.89 7.57
CA SER A 16 17.47 -15.65 8.75
C SER A 16 16.02 -15.97 8.41
N GLY A 17 15.46 -17.01 9.05
CA GLY A 17 14.03 -17.32 8.95
C GLY A 17 13.15 -16.12 9.35
N MET A 18 11.88 -16.17 8.95
CA MET A 18 10.87 -15.15 9.27
C MET A 18 10.90 -14.81 10.78
N ARG A 19 11.02 -13.50 11.09
CA ARG A 19 11.08 -13.01 12.48
C ARG A 19 9.67 -12.95 13.07
N SER A 20 9.24 -14.08 13.58
CA SER A 20 7.88 -14.22 14.16
C SER A 20 7.71 -13.62 15.55
N ASP A 21 8.80 -13.19 16.18
CA ASP A 21 8.91 -12.65 17.52
C ASP A 21 8.87 -11.12 17.61
N LEU A 22 9.01 -10.42 16.48
CA LEU A 22 9.06 -8.97 16.46
C LEU A 22 7.70 -8.33 16.75
N PRO A 23 7.67 -7.19 17.49
CA PRO A 23 6.43 -6.52 17.88
C PRO A 23 5.74 -5.88 16.66
N ILE A 24 4.43 -6.10 16.58
CA ILE A 24 3.50 -5.53 15.62
C ILE A 24 2.49 -4.67 16.37
N CYS A 25 2.33 -3.41 15.97
CA CYS A 25 1.30 -2.55 16.53
C CYS A 25 -0.09 -3.11 16.22
N ARG A 26 -0.93 -3.32 17.25
CA ARG A 26 -2.28 -3.90 17.05
C ARG A 26 -3.22 -2.96 16.31
N THR A 27 -2.98 -1.64 16.35
CA THR A 27 -3.82 -0.64 15.68
C THR A 27 -3.47 -0.53 14.18
N CYS A 28 -2.25 -0.09 13.81
CA CYS A 28 -1.89 0.11 12.39
C CYS A 28 -1.28 -1.14 11.73
N GLY A 29 -0.83 -2.12 12.53
CA GLY A 29 -0.27 -3.37 12.00
C GLY A 29 1.20 -3.30 11.59
N VAL A 30 1.88 -2.19 11.82
CA VAL A 30 3.30 -2.02 11.45
C VAL A 30 4.18 -2.83 12.38
N GLN A 31 5.10 -3.61 11.81
CA GLN A 31 6.10 -4.38 12.53
C GLN A 31 7.34 -3.53 12.81
N TYR A 32 7.79 -3.57 14.05
CA TYR A 32 8.97 -2.85 14.53
C TYR A 32 10.17 -3.80 14.72
N GLY A 33 11.38 -3.25 14.64
CA GLY A 33 12.61 -4.01 14.83
C GLY A 33 12.92 -4.38 16.28
N ALA A 34 12.28 -3.72 17.25
CA ALA A 34 12.44 -3.93 18.67
C ALA A 34 11.20 -3.45 19.45
N GLU A 35 11.06 -3.90 20.67
CA GLU A 35 10.03 -3.39 21.62
C GLU A 35 10.20 -1.89 21.85
N ARG A 36 9.06 -1.21 22.05
CA ARG A 36 9.00 0.22 22.31
C ARG A 36 7.73 0.58 23.08
N PRO A 37 7.71 1.71 23.82
CA PRO A 37 6.57 2.08 24.63
C PRO A 37 5.35 2.50 23.82
N ASP A 38 5.56 3.04 22.60
CA ASP A 38 4.53 3.60 21.74
C ASP A 38 4.75 3.27 20.26
N CYS A 39 3.73 3.50 19.43
CA CYS A 39 3.80 3.46 17.99
C CYS A 39 3.79 4.90 17.44
N PRO A 40 4.91 5.45 16.92
CA PRO A 40 4.95 6.81 16.39
C PRO A 40 3.89 7.09 15.31
N ILE A 41 3.56 6.07 14.51
CA ILE A 41 2.52 6.16 13.48
C ILE A 41 1.13 6.33 14.11
N CYS A 42 0.84 5.66 15.25
CA CYS A 42 -0.46 5.76 15.90
C CYS A 42 -0.61 6.96 16.84
N VAL A 43 0.48 7.53 17.36
CA VAL A 43 0.43 8.77 18.14
C VAL A 43 0.40 10.02 17.27
N ASP A 44 0.65 9.89 15.97
CA ASP A 44 0.44 10.96 14.99
C ASP A 44 -1.06 11.27 14.83
N GLU A 45 -1.39 12.54 14.58
CA GLU A 45 -2.78 13.02 14.50
C GLU A 45 -3.61 12.41 13.35
N ARG A 46 -2.97 11.70 12.40
CA ARG A 46 -3.62 10.98 11.31
C ARG A 46 -4.15 9.62 11.71
N GLN A 47 -3.77 9.12 12.90
CA GLN A 47 -4.19 7.84 13.45
C GLN A 47 -4.66 8.00 14.91
N TYR A 48 -4.78 6.95 15.68
CA TYR A 48 -5.17 6.98 17.08
C TYR A 48 -4.49 5.87 17.89
N VAL A 49 -4.36 6.11 19.20
CA VAL A 49 -4.07 5.08 20.18
C VAL A 49 -5.38 4.73 20.90
N GLY A 50 -5.70 3.43 21.02
CA GLY A 50 -6.94 2.98 21.66
C GLY A 50 -7.03 3.38 23.14
N TRP A 51 -8.24 3.32 23.71
CA TRP A 51 -8.51 3.70 25.11
C TRP A 51 -7.68 2.91 26.14
N ASP A 52 -7.33 1.67 25.79
CA ASP A 52 -6.50 0.80 26.67
C ASP A 52 -4.98 1.05 26.48
N GLY A 53 -4.62 2.13 25.80
CA GLY A 53 -3.23 2.46 25.46
C GLY A 53 -2.66 1.65 24.31
N GLN A 54 -1.35 1.77 24.11
CA GLN A 54 -0.62 1.05 23.07
C GLN A 54 -0.64 -0.46 23.34
N GLN A 55 -1.00 -1.23 22.33
CA GLN A 55 -0.98 -2.70 22.38
C GLN A 55 -0.13 -3.28 21.25
N TRP A 56 0.54 -4.37 21.57
CA TRP A 56 1.42 -5.09 20.64
C TRP A 56 0.96 -6.53 20.46
N THR A 57 1.35 -7.12 19.37
CA THR A 57 1.27 -8.55 19.04
C THR A 57 2.48 -8.95 18.23
N THR A 58 2.57 -10.24 17.88
CA THR A 58 3.64 -10.79 17.05
C THR A 58 3.03 -11.71 15.98
N LEU A 59 3.81 -12.07 14.94
CA LEU A 59 3.36 -13.07 13.97
C LEU A 59 3.08 -14.42 14.63
N ALA A 60 3.87 -14.80 15.64
CA ALA A 60 3.65 -16.03 16.40
C ALA A 60 2.30 -16.02 17.13
N GLU A 61 1.96 -14.92 17.80
CA GLU A 61 0.66 -14.76 18.47
C GLU A 61 -0.51 -14.73 17.50
N LEU A 62 -0.38 -14.02 16.37
CA LEU A 62 -1.42 -13.99 15.34
C LEU A 62 -1.69 -15.41 14.78
N ARG A 63 -0.65 -16.20 14.52
CA ARG A 63 -0.79 -17.60 14.11
C ARG A 63 -1.47 -18.44 15.20
N ALA A 64 -1.04 -18.31 16.45
CA ALA A 64 -1.64 -19.02 17.59
C ALA A 64 -3.13 -18.62 17.79
N ALA A 65 -3.50 -17.39 17.50
CA ALA A 65 -4.88 -16.90 17.51
C ALA A 65 -5.72 -17.39 16.30
N GLY A 66 -5.13 -18.17 15.39
CA GLY A 66 -5.84 -18.78 14.26
C GLY A 66 -5.95 -17.91 13.02
N HIS A 67 -5.20 -16.80 12.93
CA HIS A 67 -5.11 -16.04 11.68
C HIS A 67 -4.48 -16.91 10.57
N ARG A 68 -4.96 -16.74 9.33
CA ARG A 68 -4.46 -17.40 8.13
C ARG A 68 -4.38 -16.42 6.98
N GLY A 69 -3.54 -16.73 6.00
CA GLY A 69 -3.52 -16.01 4.73
C GLY A 69 -4.85 -16.11 3.98
N ARG A 70 -5.22 -15.04 3.28
CA ARG A 70 -6.38 -14.96 2.39
C ARG A 70 -5.91 -14.43 1.03
N ILE A 71 -6.21 -15.18 -0.03
CA ILE A 71 -5.89 -14.82 -1.42
C ILE A 71 -7.19 -14.93 -2.22
N GLU A 72 -7.60 -13.84 -2.89
CA GLU A 72 -8.82 -13.81 -3.71
C GLU A 72 -8.64 -12.91 -4.93
N GLU A 73 -9.24 -13.27 -6.07
CA GLU A 73 -9.26 -12.42 -7.25
C GLU A 73 -10.07 -11.14 -6.99
N GLU A 74 -9.50 -9.99 -7.35
CA GLU A 74 -10.14 -8.66 -7.22
C GLU A 74 -10.53 -8.05 -8.55
N GLY A 75 -9.92 -8.53 -9.63
CA GLY A 75 -10.19 -8.10 -10.99
C GLY A 75 -9.13 -8.57 -11.98
N PRO A 76 -9.24 -8.21 -13.25
CA PRO A 76 -8.34 -8.72 -14.29
C PRO A 76 -6.87 -8.48 -13.98
N GLY A 77 -6.16 -9.58 -13.60
CA GLY A 77 -4.75 -9.55 -13.25
C GLY A 77 -4.41 -8.86 -11.92
N VAL A 78 -5.38 -8.71 -11.03
CA VAL A 78 -5.20 -8.15 -9.69
C VAL A 78 -5.77 -9.11 -8.66
N VAL A 79 -4.94 -9.55 -7.73
CA VAL A 79 -5.28 -10.50 -6.67
C VAL A 79 -5.11 -9.81 -5.31
N GLY A 80 -6.13 -9.89 -4.47
CA GLY A 80 -6.07 -9.45 -3.08
C GLY A 80 -5.30 -10.44 -2.23
N VAL A 81 -4.40 -9.94 -1.38
CA VAL A 81 -3.65 -10.67 -0.38
C VAL A 81 -3.95 -10.08 0.99
N GLY A 82 -4.42 -10.87 1.91
CA GLY A 82 -4.86 -10.41 3.22
C GLY A 82 -4.76 -11.47 4.30
N ALA A 83 -5.44 -11.26 5.42
CA ALA A 83 -5.56 -12.20 6.52
C ALA A 83 -7.02 -12.45 6.91
N SER A 84 -7.30 -13.65 7.43
CA SER A 84 -8.59 -14.03 8.02
C SER A 84 -8.34 -14.75 9.34
N PRO A 85 -8.88 -14.26 10.48
CA PRO A 85 -9.56 -12.97 10.67
C PRO A 85 -8.70 -11.78 10.22
N PRO A 86 -9.30 -10.60 9.97
CA PRO A 86 -8.54 -9.41 9.61
C PRO A 86 -7.55 -9.01 10.72
N THR A 87 -6.39 -8.44 10.35
CA THR A 87 -5.41 -7.85 11.28
C THR A 87 -5.46 -6.32 11.19
N ALA A 88 -5.03 -5.64 12.26
CA ALA A 88 -4.93 -4.18 12.31
C ALA A 88 -6.22 -3.47 11.83
N ILE A 89 -6.11 -2.57 10.85
CA ILE A 89 -7.26 -1.85 10.26
C ILE A 89 -8.00 -2.65 9.18
N GLY A 90 -7.66 -3.93 8.98
CA GLY A 90 -8.36 -4.82 8.06
C GLY A 90 -8.04 -4.61 6.58
N GLN A 91 -6.96 -3.91 6.28
CA GLN A 91 -6.51 -3.66 4.90
C GLN A 91 -6.09 -4.95 4.19
N ARG A 92 -6.07 -4.91 2.86
CA ARG A 92 -5.43 -5.90 2.01
C ARG A 92 -4.31 -5.29 1.16
N ALA A 93 -3.34 -6.11 0.79
CA ALA A 93 -2.41 -5.82 -0.29
C ALA A 93 -3.00 -6.29 -1.64
N LEU A 94 -2.45 -5.79 -2.73
CA LEU A 94 -2.88 -6.12 -4.09
C LEU A 94 -1.69 -6.61 -4.92
N LEU A 95 -1.70 -7.89 -5.30
CA LEU A 95 -0.74 -8.45 -6.23
C LEU A 95 -1.15 -8.12 -7.66
N VAL A 96 -0.43 -7.20 -8.28
CA VAL A 96 -0.62 -6.81 -9.69
C VAL A 96 0.24 -7.70 -10.56
N ARG A 97 -0.40 -8.52 -11.38
CA ARG A 97 0.27 -9.49 -12.24
C ARG A 97 0.53 -8.89 -13.62
N THR A 98 1.80 -8.91 -14.05
CA THR A 98 2.22 -8.45 -15.37
C THR A 98 3.20 -9.43 -16.02
N PRO A 99 3.40 -9.40 -17.35
CA PRO A 99 4.42 -10.22 -18.01
C PRO A 99 5.85 -9.89 -17.57
N ALA A 100 6.11 -8.66 -17.09
CA ALA A 100 7.42 -8.22 -16.61
C ALA A 100 7.72 -8.64 -15.16
N GLY A 101 6.73 -9.21 -14.46
CA GLY A 101 6.79 -9.58 -13.05
C GLY A 101 5.60 -9.04 -12.27
N ASN A 102 5.46 -9.48 -11.03
CA ASN A 102 4.35 -9.06 -10.17
C ASN A 102 4.81 -7.98 -9.17
N VAL A 103 3.96 -6.99 -8.95
CA VAL A 103 4.14 -6.00 -7.88
C VAL A 103 3.10 -6.23 -6.80
N LEU A 104 3.54 -6.33 -5.54
CA LEU A 104 2.64 -6.25 -4.40
C LEU A 104 2.49 -4.79 -3.99
N TYR A 105 1.29 -4.24 -4.12
CA TYR A 105 0.96 -2.89 -3.72
C TYR A 105 0.23 -2.87 -2.39
N ASP A 106 0.73 -2.06 -1.45
CA ASP A 106 0.37 -2.06 -0.04
C ASP A 106 0.77 -3.34 0.70
N MET A 107 0.58 -3.34 2.02
CA MET A 107 1.05 -4.42 2.85
C MET A 107 0.05 -4.76 3.95
N ILE A 108 0.15 -6.00 4.42
CA ILE A 108 -0.57 -6.53 5.56
C ILE A 108 0.39 -6.91 6.69
N SER A 109 -0.16 -7.10 7.89
CA SER A 109 0.65 -7.46 9.06
C SER A 109 0.95 -8.93 9.16
N TYR A 110 0.17 -9.79 8.48
CA TYR A 110 0.24 -11.25 8.61
C TYR A 110 0.98 -11.90 7.44
N ILE A 111 1.90 -12.79 7.77
CA ILE A 111 2.58 -13.66 6.80
C ILE A 111 2.90 -14.99 7.46
N ASP A 112 2.76 -16.09 6.70
CA ASP A 112 3.19 -17.44 7.03
C ASP A 112 3.64 -18.19 5.79
N ASP A 113 4.14 -19.41 5.96
CA ASP A 113 4.66 -20.23 4.86
C ASP A 113 3.58 -20.62 3.85
N GLU A 114 2.32 -20.79 4.29
CA GLU A 114 1.18 -21.12 3.43
C GLU A 114 0.84 -19.93 2.52
N LEU A 115 0.78 -18.72 3.07
CA LEU A 115 0.56 -17.50 2.29
C LEU A 115 1.69 -17.26 1.29
N VAL A 116 2.95 -17.46 1.72
CA VAL A 116 4.12 -17.36 0.84
C VAL A 116 4.04 -18.37 -0.31
N ALA A 117 3.66 -19.62 -0.02
CA ALA A 117 3.49 -20.65 -1.05
C ALA A 117 2.39 -20.26 -2.05
N GLY A 118 1.22 -19.82 -1.58
CA GLY A 118 0.13 -19.38 -2.44
C GLY A 118 0.50 -18.19 -3.33
N VAL A 119 1.24 -17.22 -2.81
CA VAL A 119 1.72 -16.08 -3.64
C VAL A 119 2.79 -16.53 -4.65
N ARG A 120 3.64 -17.52 -4.30
CA ARG A 120 4.60 -18.11 -5.24
C ARG A 120 3.93 -18.85 -6.39
N GLU A 121 2.82 -19.56 -6.15
CA GLU A 121 2.02 -20.20 -7.20
C GLU A 121 1.43 -19.19 -8.19
N LEU A 122 1.21 -17.94 -7.76
CA LEU A 122 0.78 -16.83 -8.62
C LEU A 122 1.95 -16.15 -9.37
N GLY A 123 3.19 -16.65 -9.22
CA GLY A 123 4.39 -16.10 -9.86
C GLY A 123 5.30 -15.29 -8.94
N GLY A 124 5.03 -15.28 -7.63
CA GLY A 124 5.83 -14.56 -6.63
C GLY A 124 5.68 -13.03 -6.69
N ILE A 125 6.64 -12.33 -6.08
CA ILE A 125 6.70 -10.86 -6.00
C ILE A 125 8.06 -10.40 -6.53
N SER A 126 8.08 -9.52 -7.53
CA SER A 126 9.28 -8.91 -8.09
C SER A 126 9.61 -7.55 -7.45
N ALA A 127 8.61 -6.86 -6.94
CA ALA A 127 8.75 -5.60 -6.21
C ALA A 127 7.55 -5.38 -5.29
N ILE A 128 7.77 -4.63 -4.22
CA ILE A 128 6.75 -4.18 -3.29
C ILE A 128 6.70 -2.65 -3.37
N ALA A 129 5.51 -2.07 -3.35
CA ALA A 129 5.32 -0.63 -3.26
C ALA A 129 4.21 -0.34 -2.26
N ILE A 130 4.40 0.63 -1.37
CA ILE A 130 3.46 0.87 -0.28
C ILE A 130 2.98 2.31 -0.31
N SER A 131 1.67 2.50 -0.24
CA SER A 131 1.05 3.82 -0.41
C SER A 131 1.50 4.83 0.64
N HIS A 132 1.56 4.45 1.92
CA HIS A 132 1.87 5.35 3.04
C HIS A 132 2.13 4.57 4.35
N PRO A 133 2.57 5.22 5.45
CA PRO A 133 2.98 4.57 6.70
C PRO A 133 1.97 3.64 7.37
N HIS A 134 0.65 3.92 7.31
CA HIS A 134 -0.35 3.04 7.93
C HIS A 134 -0.39 1.64 7.29
N PHE A 135 0.14 1.50 6.07
CA PHE A 135 0.13 0.25 5.34
C PHE A 135 1.51 -0.43 5.26
N TYR A 136 2.48 -0.01 6.09
CA TYR A 136 3.81 -0.67 6.08
C TYR A 136 3.78 -2.12 6.57
N GLY A 137 2.85 -2.50 7.43
CA GLY A 137 2.64 -3.88 7.85
C GLY A 137 3.93 -4.63 8.22
N SER A 138 4.03 -5.87 7.79
CA SER A 138 5.25 -6.70 7.92
C SER A 138 6.10 -6.68 6.64
N MET A 139 6.31 -5.51 6.04
CA MET A 139 6.94 -5.33 4.72
C MET A 139 8.31 -6.01 4.59
N ILE A 140 9.11 -6.03 5.66
CA ILE A 140 10.45 -6.61 5.61
C ILE A 140 10.37 -8.15 5.56
N GLU A 141 9.39 -8.77 6.23
CA GLU A 141 9.19 -10.22 6.13
C GLU A 141 8.79 -10.63 4.70
N PHE A 142 7.92 -9.85 4.04
CA PHE A 142 7.58 -10.07 2.63
C PHE A 142 8.78 -9.81 1.71
N ALA A 143 9.53 -8.74 1.92
CA ALA A 143 10.72 -8.42 1.15
C ALA A 143 11.73 -9.59 1.18
N HIS A 144 12.00 -10.13 2.36
CA HIS A 144 12.91 -11.24 2.53
C HIS A 144 12.34 -12.55 1.96
N ALA A 145 11.03 -12.83 2.16
CA ALA A 145 10.42 -14.06 1.65
C ALA A 145 10.45 -14.16 0.12
N PHE A 146 10.45 -13.04 -0.59
CA PHE A 146 10.40 -12.98 -2.05
C PHE A 146 11.66 -12.40 -2.70
N ASP A 147 12.67 -11.99 -1.92
CA ASP A 147 13.86 -11.26 -2.40
C ASP A 147 13.48 -10.02 -3.24
N ALA A 148 12.51 -9.25 -2.74
CA ALA A 148 11.88 -8.16 -3.46
C ALA A 148 12.18 -6.80 -2.81
N PRO A 149 12.56 -5.76 -3.60
CA PRO A 149 12.73 -4.40 -3.09
C PRO A 149 11.38 -3.79 -2.67
N VAL A 150 11.42 -2.95 -1.62
CA VAL A 150 10.26 -2.19 -1.11
C VAL A 150 10.41 -0.73 -1.48
N TYR A 151 9.57 -0.22 -2.37
CA TYR A 151 9.58 1.17 -2.81
C TYR A 151 8.72 2.06 -1.92
N ILE A 152 9.38 3.00 -1.23
CA ILE A 152 8.78 4.01 -0.37
C ILE A 152 9.22 5.39 -0.86
N HIS A 153 8.31 6.36 -0.92
CA HIS A 153 8.70 7.72 -1.26
C HIS A 153 9.57 8.33 -0.16
N ALA A 154 10.63 9.05 -0.52
CA ALA A 154 11.65 9.56 0.41
C ALA A 154 11.09 10.54 1.46
N LYS A 155 9.97 11.20 1.17
CA LYS A 155 9.29 12.09 2.13
C LYS A 155 8.71 11.35 3.35
N ASP A 156 8.47 10.04 3.23
CA ASP A 156 7.96 9.20 4.31
C ASP A 156 9.06 8.35 4.98
N ARG A 157 10.34 8.66 4.72
CA ARG A 157 11.51 7.95 5.27
C ARG A 157 11.49 7.85 6.80
N GLU A 158 11.07 8.89 7.48
CA GLU A 158 11.06 8.96 8.94
C GLU A 158 10.11 7.94 9.59
N TRP A 159 9.09 7.50 8.86
CA TRP A 159 8.09 6.54 9.32
C TRP A 159 8.53 5.07 9.22
N VAL A 160 9.68 4.79 8.61
CA VAL A 160 10.18 3.42 8.46
C VAL A 160 10.65 2.89 9.81
N ALA A 161 9.79 2.08 10.44
CA ALA A 161 9.97 1.58 11.80
C ALA A 161 11.04 0.49 11.94
N ARG A 162 11.35 -0.20 10.83
CA ARG A 162 12.35 -1.27 10.74
C ARG A 162 13.21 -1.04 9.50
N PRO A 163 14.33 -0.31 9.63
CA PRO A 163 15.27 -0.11 8.52
C PRO A 163 15.81 -1.44 8.01
N ASP A 164 15.90 -1.58 6.68
CA ASP A 164 16.43 -2.77 6.01
C ASP A 164 16.96 -2.39 4.62
N ASP A 165 17.96 -3.10 4.12
CA ASP A 165 18.55 -2.84 2.80
C ASP A 165 17.57 -3.13 1.64
N ALA A 166 16.49 -3.86 1.88
CA ALA A 166 15.44 -4.07 0.89
C ALA A 166 14.62 -2.79 0.63
N VAL A 167 14.65 -1.80 1.55
CA VAL A 167 13.90 -0.55 1.40
C VAL A 167 14.61 0.38 0.43
N VAL A 168 13.94 0.70 -0.67
CA VAL A 168 14.40 1.61 -1.72
C VAL A 168 13.61 2.91 -1.63
N PHE A 169 14.25 3.96 -1.16
CA PHE A 169 13.67 5.30 -1.18
C PHE A 169 13.81 5.92 -2.57
N TRP A 170 12.71 6.51 -3.06
CA TRP A 170 12.71 7.22 -4.32
C TRP A 170 12.17 8.64 -4.16
N GLU A 171 12.54 9.52 -5.08
CA GLU A 171 12.21 10.94 -5.08
C GLU A 171 11.57 11.35 -6.39
N GLY A 172 10.94 12.53 -6.40
CA GLY A 172 10.28 13.09 -7.56
C GLY A 172 8.78 12.84 -7.58
N GLU A 173 8.15 13.12 -8.71
CA GLU A 173 6.69 13.02 -8.85
C GLU A 173 6.26 11.62 -9.30
N THR A 174 7.08 10.95 -10.11
CA THR A 174 6.75 9.64 -10.69
C THR A 174 7.98 8.74 -10.77
N ARG A 175 7.76 7.43 -10.69
CA ARG A 175 8.79 6.40 -10.89
C ARG A 175 8.19 5.16 -11.53
N GLU A 176 8.64 4.79 -12.70
CA GLU A 176 8.37 3.47 -13.25
C GLU A 176 9.19 2.42 -12.50
N ILE A 177 8.54 1.36 -11.99
CA ILE A 177 9.18 0.29 -11.22
C ILE A 177 9.25 -1.02 -11.97
N LEU A 178 8.32 -1.28 -12.86
CA LEU A 178 8.31 -2.31 -13.89
C LEU A 178 7.60 -1.75 -15.13
N ASP A 179 7.80 -2.38 -16.29
CA ASP A 179 7.15 -1.98 -17.53
C ASP A 179 5.63 -1.87 -17.38
N GLY A 180 5.10 -0.67 -17.63
CA GLY A 180 3.69 -0.32 -17.49
C GLY A 180 3.21 -0.14 -16.05
N LEU A 181 4.09 -0.15 -15.04
CA LEU A 181 3.76 0.09 -13.63
C LEU A 181 4.49 1.31 -13.09
N THR A 182 3.75 2.40 -12.86
CA THR A 182 4.29 3.69 -12.44
C THR A 182 3.76 4.09 -11.07
N LEU A 183 4.68 4.35 -10.12
CA LEU A 183 4.38 5.03 -8.87
C LEU A 183 4.22 6.53 -9.11
N ILE A 184 3.22 7.14 -8.46
CA ILE A 184 2.93 8.58 -8.54
C ILE A 184 2.80 9.10 -7.12
N ASN A 185 3.65 10.08 -6.72
CA ASN A 185 3.55 10.73 -5.42
C ASN A 185 2.39 11.73 -5.42
N ALA A 186 1.23 11.31 -5.00
CA ALA A 186 0.05 12.15 -4.85
C ALA A 186 0.19 13.15 -3.68
N GLY A 187 0.96 12.81 -2.64
CA GLY A 187 1.16 13.63 -1.44
C GLY A 187 -0.15 14.00 -0.74
N VAL A 188 -1.08 13.06 -0.70
CA VAL A 188 -2.36 13.10 0.03
C VAL A 188 -2.21 12.19 1.22
N HIS A 189 -2.82 12.52 2.35
CA HIS A 189 -2.78 11.79 3.60
C HIS A 189 -1.39 11.79 4.28
N PHE A 190 -0.32 11.53 3.51
CA PHE A 190 1.09 11.69 3.87
C PHE A 190 1.84 12.41 2.75
N ASP A 191 2.93 13.10 3.07
CA ASP A 191 3.73 13.85 2.08
C ASP A 191 4.35 12.95 1.02
N GLY A 192 4.69 11.70 1.40
CA GLY A 192 5.15 10.64 0.51
C GLY A 192 4.01 9.76 0.00
N GLY A 193 2.75 10.10 0.28
CA GLY A 193 1.59 9.33 -0.14
C GLY A 193 1.57 9.06 -1.64
N GLN A 194 1.66 7.78 -2.04
CA GLN A 194 1.82 7.38 -3.44
C GLN A 194 0.73 6.42 -3.89
N VAL A 195 0.41 6.47 -5.18
CA VAL A 195 -0.50 5.53 -5.85
C VAL A 195 0.26 4.76 -6.92
N LEU A 196 -0.23 3.57 -7.30
CA LEU A 196 0.33 2.77 -8.39
C LEU A 196 -0.60 2.81 -9.59
N HIS A 197 -0.14 3.37 -10.70
CA HIS A 197 -0.80 3.28 -11.99
C HIS A 197 -0.32 2.03 -12.76
N ARG A 198 -1.26 1.26 -13.29
CA ARG A 198 -1.04 0.19 -14.26
C ARG A 198 -1.56 0.62 -15.62
N ALA A 199 -0.65 0.81 -16.55
CA ALA A 199 -0.99 1.10 -17.94
C ALA A 199 -1.53 -0.17 -18.63
N GLY A 200 -2.68 -0.06 -19.26
CA GLY A 200 -3.34 -1.21 -19.87
C GLY A 200 -3.74 -2.27 -18.83
N GLY A 201 -3.88 -3.49 -19.23
CA GLY A 201 -4.25 -4.61 -18.38
C GLY A 201 -4.57 -5.83 -19.23
N GLN A 202 -5.00 -6.96 -18.64
CA GLN A 202 -5.37 -8.16 -19.40
C GLN A 202 -6.51 -7.90 -20.40
N ASP A 203 -7.33 -6.89 -20.15
CA ASP A 203 -8.45 -6.45 -20.98
C ASP A 203 -8.22 -5.10 -21.67
N GLY A 204 -6.97 -4.61 -21.69
CA GLY A 204 -6.58 -3.32 -22.29
C GLY A 204 -6.98 -2.09 -21.46
N ALA A 205 -7.68 -2.26 -20.34
CA ALA A 205 -8.06 -1.16 -19.46
C ALA A 205 -6.99 -0.89 -18.40
N GLY A 206 -6.62 0.38 -18.19
CA GLY A 206 -5.72 0.80 -17.12
C GLY A 206 -6.38 0.73 -15.74
N ALA A 207 -5.57 0.73 -14.71
CA ALA A 207 -6.01 0.72 -13.31
C ALA A 207 -5.17 1.65 -12.44
N LEU A 208 -5.79 2.20 -11.39
CA LEU A 208 -5.14 2.94 -10.33
C LEU A 208 -5.35 2.20 -9.00
N LEU A 209 -4.25 1.87 -8.32
CA LEU A 209 -4.28 1.29 -6.98
C LEU A 209 -3.96 2.40 -6.00
N THR A 210 -4.82 2.61 -5.02
CA THR A 210 -4.80 3.87 -4.25
C THR A 210 -4.64 3.69 -2.76
N GLY A 211 -4.76 2.46 -2.21
CA GLY A 211 -4.87 2.31 -0.77
C GLY A 211 -6.03 3.15 -0.24
N ASP A 212 -5.73 4.08 0.65
CA ASP A 212 -6.65 5.13 1.11
C ASP A 212 -6.18 6.57 0.76
N ILE A 213 -5.16 6.72 -0.06
CA ILE A 213 -4.78 8.00 -0.66
C ILE A 213 -5.99 8.63 -1.38
N PHE A 214 -6.71 7.81 -2.16
CA PHE A 214 -8.02 8.11 -2.73
C PHE A 214 -8.97 6.97 -2.33
N THR A 215 -9.60 7.10 -1.15
CA THR A 215 -10.40 6.01 -0.58
C THR A 215 -11.68 5.76 -1.37
N VAL A 216 -11.86 4.55 -1.87
CA VAL A 216 -13.15 4.12 -2.43
C VAL A 216 -14.14 3.93 -1.29
N VAL A 217 -15.19 4.77 -1.27
CA VAL A 217 -16.21 4.76 -0.22
C VAL A 217 -17.26 3.65 -0.42
N PRO A 218 -18.17 3.40 0.54
CA PRO A 218 -19.22 2.37 0.41
C PRO A 218 -20.06 2.45 -0.87
N ASP A 219 -20.41 3.66 -1.31
CA ASP A 219 -20.92 3.89 -2.68
C ASP A 219 -19.74 3.91 -3.66
N ARG A 220 -19.41 2.76 -4.20
CA ARG A 220 -18.25 2.50 -5.06
C ARG A 220 -18.20 3.31 -6.38
N ARG A 221 -19.13 4.24 -6.59
CA ARG A 221 -19.09 5.25 -7.66
C ARG A 221 -18.25 6.46 -7.27
N TRP A 222 -17.83 6.56 -5.98
CA TRP A 222 -17.20 7.74 -5.39
C TRP A 222 -15.94 7.38 -4.61
N MET A 223 -15.08 8.39 -4.47
CA MET A 223 -13.91 8.38 -3.60
C MET A 223 -13.97 9.53 -2.59
N SER A 224 -13.19 9.43 -1.52
CA SER A 224 -12.99 10.49 -0.53
C SER A 224 -11.50 10.70 -0.26
N PHE A 225 -11.19 11.85 0.34
CA PHE A 225 -9.84 12.34 0.54
C PHE A 225 -9.73 12.90 1.97
N MET A 226 -8.92 12.25 2.81
CA MET A 226 -8.82 12.63 4.21
C MET A 226 -7.36 12.80 4.61
N TYR A 227 -7.11 13.80 5.44
CA TYR A 227 -5.88 13.92 6.19
C TYR A 227 -5.84 12.86 7.30
N SER A 228 -6.95 12.68 8.02
CA SER A 228 -7.13 11.60 9.00
C SER A 228 -8.51 10.96 8.85
N TYR A 229 -8.54 9.65 8.59
CA TYR A 229 -9.78 8.88 8.53
C TYR A 229 -10.39 8.64 9.91
N PRO A 230 -9.62 8.18 10.94
CA PRO A 230 -10.18 7.92 12.26
C PRO A 230 -10.69 9.19 12.95
N ASN A 231 -9.99 10.31 12.75
CA ASN A 231 -10.33 11.59 13.38
C ASN A 231 -11.21 12.48 12.49
N LEU A 232 -11.62 11.97 11.31
CA LEU A 232 -12.53 12.65 10.36
C LEU A 232 -12.01 14.03 9.91
N ILE A 233 -10.69 14.20 9.80
CA ILE A 233 -10.08 15.46 9.36
C ILE A 233 -9.96 15.42 7.82
N PRO A 234 -10.61 16.34 7.10
CA PRO A 234 -10.56 16.41 5.66
C PRO A 234 -9.16 16.80 5.16
N GLU A 235 -8.80 16.33 3.95
CA GLU A 235 -7.57 16.79 3.30
C GLU A 235 -7.74 18.24 2.79
N ARG A 236 -6.61 18.94 2.63
CA ARG A 236 -6.61 20.33 2.19
C ARG A 236 -7.03 20.46 0.72
N PRO A 237 -7.91 21.40 0.37
CA PRO A 237 -8.41 21.56 -1.00
C PRO A 237 -7.31 21.70 -2.07
N ASN A 238 -6.22 22.43 -1.78
CA ASN A 238 -5.13 22.60 -2.73
C ASN A 238 -4.33 21.30 -2.96
N THR A 239 -4.17 20.48 -1.92
CA THR A 239 -3.56 19.13 -2.03
C THR A 239 -4.38 18.28 -2.98
N ILE A 240 -5.72 18.27 -2.84
CA ILE A 240 -6.60 17.50 -3.70
C ILE A 240 -6.56 17.99 -5.16
N ARG A 241 -6.61 19.32 -5.40
CA ARG A 241 -6.49 19.86 -6.75
C ARG A 241 -5.20 19.41 -7.44
N ARG A 242 -4.07 19.52 -6.72
CA ARG A 242 -2.76 19.08 -7.23
C ARG A 242 -2.75 17.57 -7.52
N ALA A 243 -3.17 16.77 -6.57
CA ALA A 243 -3.16 15.32 -6.71
C ALA A 243 -4.02 14.84 -7.90
N VAL A 244 -5.22 15.39 -8.06
CA VAL A 244 -6.10 15.04 -9.20
C VAL A 244 -5.51 15.52 -10.53
N ALA A 245 -4.88 16.71 -10.57
CA ALA A 245 -4.19 17.18 -11.77
C ALA A 245 -3.04 16.25 -12.18
N MET A 246 -2.29 15.70 -11.22
CA MET A 246 -1.22 14.72 -11.49
C MET A 246 -1.74 13.41 -12.10
N MET A 247 -3.01 13.07 -11.88
CA MET A 247 -3.61 11.85 -12.48
C MET A 247 -4.09 12.06 -13.92
N GLN A 248 -4.20 13.31 -14.41
CA GLN A 248 -4.74 13.59 -15.75
C GLN A 248 -3.99 12.91 -16.91
N PRO A 249 -2.65 12.75 -16.88
CA PRO A 249 -1.93 12.08 -17.97
C PRO A 249 -2.15 10.56 -18.04
N TYR A 250 -2.80 9.97 -17.03
CA TYR A 250 -2.92 8.51 -16.88
C TYR A 250 -4.32 8.04 -17.21
N ASP A 251 -4.41 7.04 -18.10
CA ASP A 251 -5.67 6.38 -18.44
C ASP A 251 -5.92 5.20 -17.49
N PHE A 252 -7.04 5.23 -16.81
CA PHE A 252 -7.50 4.12 -15.96
C PHE A 252 -9.03 4.07 -15.88
N SER A 253 -9.56 2.88 -16.10
CA SER A 253 -10.99 2.63 -15.96
C SER A 253 -11.36 2.01 -14.62
N ARG A 254 -10.39 1.43 -13.90
CA ARG A 254 -10.58 0.82 -12.58
C ARG A 254 -9.81 1.53 -11.50
N VAL A 255 -10.37 1.52 -10.28
CA VAL A 255 -9.65 1.95 -9.09
C VAL A 255 -9.78 0.86 -8.03
N TYR A 256 -8.66 0.47 -7.43
CA TYR A 256 -8.59 -0.49 -6.34
C TYR A 256 -8.18 0.23 -5.06
N GLY A 257 -9.07 0.27 -4.06
CA GLY A 257 -8.80 0.83 -2.73
C GLY A 257 -8.10 -0.18 -1.81
N GLY A 258 -7.91 0.18 -0.53
CA GLY A 258 -7.15 -0.61 0.45
C GLY A 258 -7.91 -1.79 1.09
N TRP A 259 -9.22 -1.94 0.89
CA TRP A 259 -10.06 -2.95 1.54
C TRP A 259 -10.83 -3.82 0.56
N TRP A 260 -11.18 -5.03 0.98
CA TRP A 260 -11.92 -6.01 0.19
C TRP A 260 -13.21 -5.41 -0.37
N GLY A 261 -13.41 -5.57 -1.68
CA GLY A 261 -14.60 -5.07 -2.39
C GLY A 261 -14.71 -3.55 -2.52
N ARG A 262 -13.72 -2.78 -2.06
CA ARG A 262 -13.66 -1.33 -2.22
C ARG A 262 -13.00 -0.96 -3.54
N ASN A 263 -13.67 -1.28 -4.65
CA ASN A 263 -13.16 -1.06 -6.00
C ASN A 263 -14.18 -0.29 -6.85
N VAL A 264 -13.69 0.62 -7.68
CA VAL A 264 -14.45 1.22 -8.79
C VAL A 264 -14.22 0.35 -10.02
N ALA A 265 -15.27 -0.28 -10.53
CA ALA A 265 -15.14 -1.28 -11.59
C ALA A 265 -14.97 -0.67 -13.00
N THR A 266 -15.52 0.52 -13.22
CA THR A 266 -15.52 1.24 -14.51
C THR A 266 -15.44 2.74 -14.27
N ASP A 267 -15.03 3.50 -15.30
CA ASP A 267 -14.99 4.97 -15.27
C ASP A 267 -14.13 5.57 -14.14
N GLY A 268 -13.05 4.89 -13.76
CA GLY A 268 -12.21 5.25 -12.62
C GLY A 268 -11.69 6.68 -12.66
N ALA A 269 -11.17 7.13 -13.81
CA ALA A 269 -10.68 8.50 -13.98
C ALA A 269 -11.82 9.54 -13.86
N ALA A 270 -13.01 9.24 -14.41
CA ALA A 270 -14.17 10.10 -14.24
C ALA A 270 -14.70 10.09 -12.79
N ALA A 271 -14.63 8.91 -12.12
CA ALA A 271 -15.01 8.79 -10.71
C ALA A 271 -14.10 9.63 -9.81
N LEU A 272 -12.78 9.63 -10.07
CA LEU A 272 -11.84 10.47 -9.33
C LEU A 272 -12.17 11.96 -9.51
N ARG A 273 -12.33 12.43 -10.75
CA ARG A 273 -12.65 13.84 -11.03
C ARG A 273 -13.94 14.30 -10.34
N ARG A 274 -15.07 13.58 -10.58
CA ARG A 274 -16.35 13.96 -9.97
C ARG A 274 -16.34 13.89 -8.43
N SER A 275 -15.53 13.00 -7.86
CA SER A 275 -15.36 12.91 -6.41
C SER A 275 -14.60 14.10 -5.86
N ALA A 276 -13.55 14.54 -6.53
CA ALA A 276 -12.80 15.76 -6.17
C ALA A 276 -13.67 17.01 -6.30
N ASP A 277 -14.43 17.15 -7.40
CA ASP A 277 -15.34 18.28 -7.61
C ASP A 277 -16.37 18.36 -6.48
N ARG A 278 -16.99 17.23 -6.14
CA ARG A 278 -17.93 17.15 -5.01
C ARG A 278 -17.25 17.50 -3.68
N TYR A 279 -16.08 16.92 -3.40
CA TYR A 279 -15.34 17.21 -2.17
C TYR A 279 -15.02 18.69 -2.03
N LEU A 280 -14.50 19.29 -3.10
CA LEU A 280 -14.11 20.70 -3.14
C LEU A 280 -15.32 21.64 -2.99
N SER A 281 -16.50 21.26 -3.53
CA SER A 281 -17.72 22.07 -3.37
C SER A 281 -18.19 22.14 -1.91
N PHE A 282 -17.99 21.07 -1.12
CA PHE A 282 -18.29 21.09 0.32
C PHE A 282 -17.21 21.75 1.17
N ALA A 283 -15.93 21.61 0.76
CA ALA A 283 -14.80 22.14 1.52
C ALA A 283 -14.56 23.65 1.32
N LEU A 284 -15.13 24.22 0.26
CA LEU A 284 -14.94 25.61 -0.16
C LEU A 284 -16.27 26.37 -0.26
N ASP A 285 -17.28 25.96 0.53
CA ASP A 285 -18.55 26.64 0.55
C ASP A 285 -18.32 28.10 1.02
N ASP A 286 -18.28 29.00 0.03
CA ASP A 286 -18.32 30.46 0.23
C ASP A 286 -19.77 30.82 0.55
N GLY A 287 -20.17 30.67 1.84
CA GLY A 287 -21.50 31.00 2.34
C GLY A 287 -21.96 32.43 2.08
#